data_90e058884eed45792f46ae93ce3f8144
#
_entry.id   90e058884eed45792f46ae93ce3f8144
#
_cell.length_a   1.000
_cell.length_b   1.000
_cell.length_c   1.000
_cell.angle_alpha   90.00
_cell.angle_beta   90.00
_cell.angle_gamma   90.00
#
_symmetry.space_group_name_H-M   'P 1'
#
loop_
_entity.id
_entity.type
_entity.pdbx_description
1 polymer ?
#
loop_
_entity_poly.entity_id
_entity_poly.type
_entity_poly.pdbx_seq_one_letter_code
_entity_poly.pdbx_strand_id
1 'polypeptide(L)'
;EIIIPAPGWVSYEPQAEIGSNKVHWLETTRENNWFPTGKELEKKIKSVGKNKNFILILNSPNNPSGAVCKNLEELAKVAKKYKIMVLSDEIYTDLTFTNDYNSISKFYPELTFITGGLSKWCGASGCRLGFLAVPRKLTEFLKSLKSLASESYSTVNTPTQYASVEAYAYEHKQYKLKVRAILNAVGYYVYNNLKSNKVLMAPPQGAFYLMPEFKNKKYKTSSKLCEAILNETGVAMLPGSDFGFKPNKMLTRLSYTDFDGTEFFRNVTNCKMIDDEMIKKHAPNVVEGVSKLSNWVKNL
;
A
#
# COMPACT_ATOMS: atom_id res chain seq x y z
N GLU A 1 3.97 21.73 4.16
CA GLU A 1 4.91 20.81 3.52
C GLU A 1 4.45 19.37 3.73
N ILE A 2 4.51 18.51 2.71
CA ILE A 2 4.08 17.11 2.81
C ILE A 2 5.29 16.20 2.66
N ILE A 3 5.49 15.31 3.63
CA ILE A 3 6.54 14.28 3.58
C ILE A 3 5.89 12.96 3.18
N ILE A 4 6.38 12.36 2.10
CA ILE A 4 5.93 11.06 1.60
C ILE A 4 7.12 10.11 1.60
N PRO A 5 7.11 9.01 2.39
CA PRO A 5 8.10 7.94 2.25
C PRO A 5 7.99 7.31 0.85
N ALA A 6 9.12 7.16 0.16
CA ALA A 6 9.19 6.39 -1.08
C ALA A 6 9.56 4.93 -0.75
N PRO A 7 8.72 3.95 -1.17
CA PRO A 7 7.62 4.09 -2.10
C PRO A 7 6.34 4.57 -1.46
N GLY A 8 5.63 5.49 -2.13
CA GLY A 8 4.31 5.97 -1.76
C GLY A 8 3.33 5.86 -2.91
N TRP A 9 2.02 5.73 -2.61
CA TRP A 9 0.99 5.62 -3.65
C TRP A 9 1.03 6.79 -4.62
N VAL A 10 0.91 6.49 -5.91
CA VAL A 10 1.07 7.43 -7.04
C VAL A 10 0.22 8.70 -6.94
N SER A 11 -0.91 8.65 -6.26
CA SER A 11 -1.84 9.79 -6.18
C SER A 11 -1.54 10.74 -5.01
N TYR A 12 -0.63 10.43 -4.09
CA TYR A 12 -0.36 11.32 -2.96
C TYR A 12 0.29 12.64 -3.41
N GLU A 13 1.26 12.58 -4.32
CA GLU A 13 1.92 13.77 -4.84
C GLU A 13 0.97 14.67 -5.65
N PRO A 14 0.21 14.17 -6.66
CA PRO A 14 -0.77 14.99 -7.36
C PRO A 14 -1.84 15.60 -6.46
N GLN A 15 -2.31 14.85 -5.44
CA GLN A 15 -3.28 15.38 -4.47
C GLN A 15 -2.68 16.51 -3.61
N ALA A 16 -1.41 16.37 -3.22
CA ALA A 16 -0.71 17.42 -2.49
C ALA A 16 -0.54 18.69 -3.33
N GLU A 17 -0.21 18.53 -4.62
CA GLU A 17 -0.06 19.63 -5.58
C GLU A 17 -1.38 20.37 -5.84
N ILE A 18 -2.50 19.65 -5.99
CA ILE A 18 -3.85 20.25 -6.09
C ILE A 18 -4.11 21.16 -4.87
N GLY A 19 -3.67 20.75 -3.69
CA GLY A 19 -3.73 21.55 -2.47
C GLY A 19 -2.65 22.63 -2.36
N SER A 20 -1.87 22.88 -3.40
CA SER A 20 -0.75 23.84 -3.43
C SER A 20 0.32 23.57 -2.37
N ASN A 21 0.52 22.31 -2.01
CA ASN A 21 1.51 21.89 -1.03
C ASN A 21 2.80 21.44 -1.71
N LYS A 22 3.94 21.67 -1.05
CA LYS A 22 5.23 21.14 -1.50
C LYS A 22 5.42 19.72 -0.99
N VAL A 23 5.79 18.82 -1.89
CA VAL A 23 6.09 17.42 -1.58
C VAL A 23 7.59 17.23 -1.36
N HIS A 24 7.91 16.44 -0.35
CA HIS A 24 9.26 16.03 0.00
C HIS A 24 9.32 14.51 0.09
N TRP A 25 9.75 13.88 -0.95
CA TRP A 25 10.00 12.44 -0.95
C TRP A 25 11.12 12.08 0.03
N LEU A 26 10.85 11.09 0.87
CA LEU A 26 11.83 10.50 1.80
C LEU A 26 12.16 9.09 1.31
N GLU A 27 13.28 8.97 0.61
CA GLU A 27 13.72 7.70 0.05
C GLU A 27 13.97 6.68 1.18
N THR A 28 13.44 5.47 1.00
CA THR A 28 13.62 4.33 1.92
C THR A 28 14.22 3.15 1.20
N THR A 29 14.51 2.08 1.93
CA THR A 29 15.13 0.88 1.37
C THR A 29 14.36 -0.39 1.73
N ARG A 30 14.60 -1.45 0.97
CA ARG A 30 14.05 -2.77 1.27
C ARG A 30 14.53 -3.30 2.63
N GLU A 31 15.77 -3.00 3.00
CA GLU A 31 16.41 -3.39 4.26
C GLU A 31 15.68 -2.75 5.46
N ASN A 32 15.15 -1.54 5.30
CA ASN A 32 14.30 -0.85 6.28
C ASN A 32 12.81 -1.16 6.08
N ASN A 33 12.50 -2.26 5.39
CA ASN A 33 11.11 -2.67 5.13
C ASN A 33 10.27 -1.58 4.44
N TRP A 34 10.88 -0.74 3.60
CA TRP A 34 10.26 0.36 2.87
C TRP A 34 9.62 1.45 3.75
N PHE A 35 10.12 1.61 5.00
CA PHE A 35 9.72 2.70 5.89
C PHE A 35 10.97 3.44 6.40
N PRO A 36 10.86 4.76 6.63
CA PRO A 36 11.97 5.52 7.17
C PRO A 36 12.20 5.16 8.65
N THR A 37 13.43 5.27 9.09
CA THR A 37 13.75 5.33 10.51
C THR A 37 13.37 6.70 11.08
N GLY A 38 13.23 6.83 12.40
CA GLY A 38 12.99 8.12 13.04
C GLY A 38 14.12 9.11 12.79
N LYS A 39 15.38 8.63 12.70
CA LYS A 39 16.53 9.47 12.36
C LYS A 39 16.43 10.06 10.95
N GLU A 40 16.02 9.26 9.97
CA GLU A 40 15.84 9.71 8.58
C GLU A 40 14.68 10.71 8.49
N LEU A 41 13.56 10.46 9.16
CA LEU A 41 12.45 11.39 9.23
C LEU A 41 12.88 12.72 9.86
N GLU A 42 13.57 12.67 11.00
CA GLU A 42 14.07 13.88 11.68
C GLU A 42 15.06 14.66 10.81
N LYS A 43 15.96 13.96 10.12
CA LYS A 43 16.89 14.58 9.17
C LYS A 43 16.17 15.30 8.04
N LYS A 44 15.12 14.68 7.47
CA LYS A 44 14.29 15.29 6.42
C LYS A 44 13.61 16.56 6.92
N ILE A 45 12.97 16.53 8.08
CA ILE A 45 12.32 17.70 8.70
C ILE A 45 13.31 18.85 8.86
N LYS A 46 14.50 18.55 9.41
CA LYS A 46 15.55 19.56 9.61
C LYS A 46 16.05 20.15 8.30
N SER A 47 16.14 19.37 7.23
CA SER A 47 16.62 19.82 5.92
C SER A 47 15.62 20.72 5.20
N VAL A 48 14.32 20.55 5.43
CA VAL A 48 13.25 21.39 4.86
C VAL A 48 13.05 22.67 5.68
N GLY A 49 13.20 22.59 7.00
CA GLY A 49 13.09 23.72 7.92
C GLY A 49 12.16 23.41 9.10
N LYS A 50 12.70 23.46 10.31
CA LYS A 50 11.98 23.05 11.53
C LYS A 50 10.70 23.84 11.86
N ASN A 51 10.59 25.05 11.36
CA ASN A 51 9.46 25.97 11.62
C ASN A 51 8.33 25.85 10.60
N LYS A 52 8.40 24.86 9.72
CA LYS A 52 7.36 24.58 8.73
C LYS A 52 6.28 23.70 9.34
N ASN A 53 5.06 23.83 8.84
CA ASN A 53 4.00 22.87 9.13
C ASN A 53 4.14 21.66 8.22
N PHE A 54 4.12 20.46 8.80
CA PHE A 54 4.29 19.21 8.06
C PHE A 54 3.07 18.31 8.19
N ILE A 55 2.80 17.60 7.09
CA ILE A 55 1.97 16.39 7.08
C ILE A 55 2.88 15.23 6.67
N LEU A 56 2.95 14.18 7.47
CA LEU A 56 3.55 12.90 7.09
C LEU A 56 2.43 11.99 6.58
N ILE A 57 2.52 11.53 5.35
CA ILE A 57 1.63 10.47 4.84
C ILE A 57 2.28 9.12 5.10
N LEU A 58 1.59 8.24 5.84
CA LEU A 58 2.08 6.92 6.21
C LEU A 58 1.05 5.87 5.81
N ASN A 59 1.36 5.05 4.80
CA ASN A 59 0.49 3.97 4.34
C ASN A 59 1.04 2.62 4.77
N SER A 60 0.30 1.89 5.62
CA SER A 60 0.68 0.57 6.12
C SER A 60 -0.55 -0.32 6.32
N PRO A 61 -0.60 -1.53 5.71
CA PRO A 61 0.31 -2.05 4.68
C PRO A 61 0.45 -1.13 3.47
N ASN A 62 1.64 -1.09 2.90
CA ASN A 62 2.01 -0.09 1.90
C ASN A 62 1.62 -0.48 0.47
N ASN A 63 1.11 0.46 -0.29
CA ASN A 63 1.09 0.42 -1.75
C ASN A 63 2.25 1.32 -2.24
N PRO A 64 3.28 0.75 -2.88
CA PRO A 64 3.28 -0.48 -3.70
C PRO A 64 3.98 -1.71 -3.10
N SER A 65 4.60 -1.64 -1.93
CA SER A 65 5.51 -2.68 -1.46
C SER A 65 4.86 -3.88 -0.76
N GLY A 66 3.62 -3.75 -0.30
CA GLY A 66 2.96 -4.72 0.57
C GLY A 66 3.54 -4.81 1.98
N ALA A 67 4.52 -3.98 2.30
CA ALA A 67 5.21 -4.00 3.59
C ALA A 67 4.38 -3.39 4.72
N VAL A 68 4.60 -3.90 5.94
CA VAL A 68 3.96 -3.41 7.17
C VAL A 68 4.98 -2.62 8.00
N CYS A 69 4.63 -1.42 8.43
CA CYS A 69 5.49 -0.58 9.25
C CYS A 69 5.67 -1.16 10.66
N LYS A 70 6.91 -1.46 11.04
CA LYS A 70 7.25 -2.06 12.33
C LYS A 70 7.74 -1.05 13.36
N ASN A 71 8.14 0.14 12.94
CA ASN A 71 8.75 1.16 13.80
C ASN A 71 7.82 2.38 14.06
N LEU A 72 6.50 2.12 14.13
CA LEU A 72 5.47 3.16 14.31
C LEU A 72 5.72 4.02 15.55
N GLU A 73 6.16 3.42 16.67
CA GLU A 73 6.44 4.17 17.91
C GLU A 73 7.61 5.15 17.74
N GLU A 74 8.66 4.74 17.02
CA GLU A 74 9.81 5.61 16.72
C GLU A 74 9.37 6.80 15.86
N LEU A 75 8.59 6.55 14.81
CA LEU A 75 8.04 7.61 13.94
C LEU A 75 7.10 8.55 14.70
N ALA A 76 6.24 8.00 15.56
CA ALA A 76 5.35 8.76 16.40
C ALA A 76 6.09 9.70 17.37
N LYS A 77 7.21 9.24 17.97
CA LYS A 77 8.06 10.08 18.83
C LYS A 77 8.61 11.29 18.07
N VAL A 78 9.05 11.09 16.82
CA VAL A 78 9.52 12.20 15.97
C VAL A 78 8.37 13.12 15.58
N ALA A 79 7.24 12.56 15.12
CA ALA A 79 6.06 13.34 14.76
C ALA A 79 5.57 14.21 15.94
N LYS A 80 5.51 13.66 17.14
CA LYS A 80 5.14 14.39 18.37
C LYS A 80 6.13 15.50 18.71
N LYS A 81 7.44 15.22 18.61
CA LYS A 81 8.50 16.20 18.87
C LYS A 81 8.40 17.43 17.97
N TYR A 82 8.05 17.25 16.71
CA TYR A 82 7.94 18.32 15.71
C TYR A 82 6.49 18.77 15.46
N LYS A 83 5.52 18.27 16.22
CA LYS A 83 4.08 18.55 16.08
C LYS A 83 3.56 18.35 14.65
N ILE A 84 4.02 17.28 14.01
CA ILE A 84 3.65 16.92 12.63
C ILE A 84 2.28 16.27 12.63
N MET A 85 1.40 16.68 11.72
CA MET A 85 0.18 15.94 11.41
C MET A 85 0.56 14.64 10.68
N VAL A 86 -0.02 13.52 11.10
CA VAL A 86 0.15 12.24 10.41
C VAL A 86 -1.15 11.87 9.73
N LEU A 87 -1.11 11.66 8.42
CA LEU A 87 -2.18 11.02 7.66
C LEU A 87 -1.84 9.52 7.55
N SER A 88 -2.43 8.72 8.43
CA SER A 88 -2.27 7.26 8.42
C SER A 88 -3.26 6.65 7.47
N ASP A 89 -2.80 6.26 6.29
CA ASP A 89 -3.63 5.56 5.31
C ASP A 89 -3.64 4.06 5.64
N GLU A 90 -4.74 3.63 6.25
CA GLU A 90 -4.94 2.28 6.78
C GLU A 90 -5.87 1.43 5.90
N ILE A 91 -6.00 1.79 4.63
CA ILE A 91 -6.92 1.14 3.68
C ILE A 91 -6.65 -0.37 3.50
N TYR A 92 -5.43 -0.85 3.79
CA TYR A 92 -5.03 -2.26 3.69
C TYR A 92 -4.91 -2.98 5.04
N THR A 93 -5.25 -2.35 6.17
CA THR A 93 -5.07 -2.91 7.52
C THR A 93 -5.66 -4.31 7.67
N ASP A 94 -6.89 -4.47 7.22
CA ASP A 94 -7.58 -5.75 7.27
C ASP A 94 -7.00 -6.83 6.33
N LEU A 95 -6.05 -6.46 5.47
CA LEU A 95 -5.29 -7.36 4.60
C LEU A 95 -3.83 -7.55 5.07
N THR A 96 -3.53 -7.32 6.33
CA THR A 96 -2.24 -7.66 6.94
C THR A 96 -2.17 -9.18 7.16
N PHE A 97 -1.08 -9.82 6.75
CA PHE A 97 -0.92 -11.27 6.83
C PHE A 97 -0.34 -11.73 8.18
N THR A 98 0.27 -10.82 8.92
CA THR A 98 0.77 -11.04 10.28
C THR A 98 -0.21 -10.47 11.31
N ASN A 99 -0.15 -10.97 12.56
CA ASN A 99 -0.98 -10.44 13.64
C ASN A 99 -0.41 -9.17 14.30
N ASP A 100 0.67 -8.61 13.74
CA ASP A 100 1.48 -7.55 14.37
C ASP A 100 1.06 -6.14 13.95
N TYR A 101 -0.09 -5.98 13.29
CA TYR A 101 -0.54 -4.65 12.87
C TYR A 101 -0.88 -3.77 14.07
N ASN A 102 -0.31 -2.57 14.06
CA ASN A 102 -0.70 -1.48 14.95
C ASN A 102 -0.91 -0.20 14.13
N SER A 103 -1.83 0.67 14.59
CA SER A 103 -1.94 2.02 14.06
C SER A 103 -0.96 2.96 14.76
N ILE A 104 -0.40 3.92 14.02
CA ILE A 104 0.42 4.97 14.63
C ILE A 104 -0.38 5.84 15.59
N SER A 105 -1.72 5.90 15.44
CA SER A 105 -2.61 6.61 16.35
C SER A 105 -2.58 6.07 17.79
N LYS A 106 -2.16 4.83 17.98
CA LYS A 106 -1.91 4.26 19.33
C LYS A 106 -0.82 5.01 20.09
N PHE A 107 0.16 5.56 19.39
CA PHE A 107 1.32 6.24 19.96
C PHE A 107 1.23 7.77 19.88
N TYR A 108 0.44 8.30 18.92
CA TYR A 108 0.28 9.73 18.68
C TYR A 108 -1.15 10.08 18.21
N PRO A 109 -2.17 9.91 19.06
CA PRO A 109 -3.56 10.15 18.67
C PRO A 109 -3.90 11.62 18.44
N GLU A 110 -3.12 12.56 19.02
CA GLU A 110 -3.47 13.97 19.07
C GLU A 110 -3.49 14.66 17.70
N LEU A 111 -2.62 14.24 16.79
CA LEU A 111 -2.50 14.77 15.42
C LEU A 111 -2.41 13.68 14.35
N THR A 112 -2.93 12.48 14.64
CA THR A 112 -3.04 11.41 13.65
C THR A 112 -4.46 11.33 13.10
N PHE A 113 -4.56 11.51 11.79
CA PHE A 113 -5.77 11.29 10.99
C PHE A 113 -5.69 9.91 10.37
N ILE A 114 -6.79 9.16 10.36
CA ILE A 114 -6.82 7.82 9.79
C ILE A 114 -7.75 7.79 8.58
N THR A 115 -7.26 7.31 7.44
CA THR A 115 -8.08 7.02 6.27
C THR A 115 -8.29 5.52 6.12
N GLY A 116 -9.47 5.14 5.67
CA GLY A 116 -9.84 3.77 5.38
C GLY A 116 -11.06 3.70 4.46
N GLY A 117 -11.55 2.50 4.19
CA GLY A 117 -12.71 2.32 3.33
C GLY A 117 -12.99 0.87 2.99
N LEU A 118 -14.06 0.63 2.24
CA LEU A 118 -14.52 -0.69 1.83
C LEU A 118 -13.80 -1.25 0.59
N SER A 119 -13.04 -0.40 -0.12
CA SER A 119 -12.50 -0.74 -1.44
C SER A 119 -11.60 -1.96 -1.48
N LYS A 120 -10.84 -2.23 -0.39
CA LYS A 120 -9.78 -3.25 -0.40
C LYS A 120 -10.19 -4.51 0.36
N TRP A 121 -10.37 -4.42 1.66
CA TRP A 121 -10.66 -5.60 2.49
C TRP A 121 -12.01 -6.24 2.15
N CYS A 122 -12.99 -5.44 1.74
CA CYS A 122 -14.34 -5.87 1.43
C CYS A 122 -14.56 -6.17 -0.06
N GLY A 123 -13.55 -5.89 -0.92
CA GLY A 123 -13.69 -6.03 -2.38
C GLY A 123 -14.69 -5.06 -3.02
N ALA A 124 -15.15 -4.04 -2.27
CA ALA A 124 -16.23 -3.15 -2.65
C ALA A 124 -15.75 -1.81 -3.25
N SER A 125 -14.72 -1.86 -4.09
CA SER A 125 -14.14 -0.64 -4.69
C SER A 125 -15.15 0.15 -5.54
N GLY A 126 -16.11 -0.53 -6.18
CA GLY A 126 -17.20 0.09 -6.95
C GLY A 126 -18.21 0.86 -6.11
N CYS A 127 -18.33 0.56 -4.82
CA CYS A 127 -19.24 1.24 -3.90
C CYS A 127 -18.82 2.67 -3.55
N ARG A 128 -17.57 3.05 -3.80
CA ARG A 128 -17.01 4.40 -3.60
C ARG A 128 -17.22 4.97 -2.20
N LEU A 129 -16.93 4.19 -1.15
CA LEU A 129 -17.00 4.64 0.24
C LEU A 129 -15.63 4.55 0.91
N GLY A 130 -15.22 5.67 1.48
CA GLY A 130 -14.09 5.80 2.39
C GLY A 130 -14.49 6.62 3.62
N PHE A 131 -13.64 6.63 4.63
CA PHE A 131 -13.80 7.47 5.80
C PHE A 131 -12.48 8.15 6.17
N LEU A 132 -12.61 9.27 6.88
CA LEU A 132 -11.51 9.95 7.56
C LEU A 132 -11.85 10.07 9.04
N ALA A 133 -11.05 9.46 9.91
CA ALA A 133 -11.12 9.67 11.34
C ALA A 133 -10.24 10.87 11.72
N VAL A 134 -10.86 11.87 12.37
CA VAL A 134 -10.21 13.11 12.80
C VAL A 134 -9.95 13.05 14.30
N PRO A 135 -8.78 13.50 14.79
CA PRO A 135 -8.50 13.58 16.22
C PRO A 135 -9.61 14.30 16.99
N ARG A 136 -10.07 13.70 18.10
CA ARG A 136 -11.28 14.14 18.84
C ARG A 136 -11.27 15.63 19.23
N LYS A 137 -10.09 16.22 19.49
CA LYS A 137 -9.95 17.62 19.91
C LYS A 137 -10.01 18.63 18.75
N LEU A 138 -9.92 18.17 17.49
CA LEU A 138 -9.88 19.04 16.29
C LEU A 138 -11.30 19.27 15.72
N THR A 139 -12.24 19.73 16.59
CA THR A 139 -13.65 19.90 16.22
C THR A 139 -13.87 20.95 15.12
N GLU A 140 -13.15 22.06 15.18
CA GLU A 140 -13.26 23.14 14.17
C GLU A 140 -12.70 22.70 12.82
N PHE A 141 -11.61 21.94 12.84
CA PHE A 141 -11.08 21.32 11.62
C PHE A 141 -12.10 20.34 11.01
N LEU A 142 -12.75 19.51 11.82
CA LEU A 142 -13.81 18.60 11.35
C LEU A 142 -15.00 19.37 10.75
N LYS A 143 -15.40 20.50 11.31
CA LYS A 143 -16.47 21.37 10.75
C LYS A 143 -16.07 21.89 9.37
N SER A 144 -14.84 22.39 9.23
CA SER A 144 -14.31 22.88 7.95
C SER A 144 -14.24 21.78 6.89
N LEU A 145 -13.82 20.56 7.28
CA LEU A 145 -13.82 19.40 6.35
C LEU A 145 -15.24 19.03 5.90
N LYS A 146 -16.23 19.05 6.80
CA LYS A 146 -17.62 18.77 6.43
C LYS A 146 -18.17 19.81 5.44
N SER A 147 -17.88 21.08 5.66
CA SER A 147 -18.26 22.15 4.71
C SER A 147 -17.60 21.94 3.34
N LEU A 148 -16.29 21.66 3.32
CA LEU A 148 -15.57 21.38 2.08
C LEU A 148 -16.15 20.14 1.35
N ALA A 149 -16.47 19.08 2.09
CA ALA A 149 -17.07 17.87 1.52
C ALA A 149 -18.42 18.16 0.87
N SER A 150 -19.28 18.96 1.55
CA SER A 150 -20.57 19.40 1.02
C SER A 150 -20.43 20.11 -0.33
N GLU A 151 -19.45 21.00 -0.47
CA GLU A 151 -19.23 21.80 -1.66
C GLU A 151 -18.41 21.11 -2.77
N SER A 152 -17.79 19.96 -2.47
CA SER A 152 -16.96 19.25 -3.46
C SER A 152 -17.63 18.02 -4.04
N TYR A 153 -17.98 17.02 -3.23
CA TYR A 153 -18.59 15.77 -3.69
C TYR A 153 -19.98 15.49 -3.07
N SER A 154 -20.48 16.41 -2.24
CA SER A 154 -21.74 16.38 -1.51
C SER A 154 -21.84 15.23 -0.51
N THR A 155 -22.03 14.00 -0.96
CA THR A 155 -22.13 12.82 -0.10
C THR A 155 -21.86 11.51 -0.86
N VAL A 156 -21.56 10.46 -0.12
CA VAL A 156 -21.59 9.09 -0.64
C VAL A 156 -23.03 8.68 -0.88
N ASN A 157 -23.31 7.86 -1.89
CA ASN A 157 -24.68 7.39 -2.17
C ASN A 157 -25.29 6.68 -0.95
N THR A 158 -26.56 6.94 -0.69
CA THR A 158 -27.28 6.47 0.51
C THR A 158 -27.29 4.95 0.67
N PRO A 159 -27.57 4.13 -0.35
CA PRO A 159 -27.50 2.68 -0.23
C PRO A 159 -26.15 2.18 0.28
N THR A 160 -25.04 2.74 -0.21
CA THR A 160 -23.69 2.37 0.25
C THR A 160 -23.46 2.78 1.71
N GLN A 161 -23.99 3.94 2.15
CA GLN A 161 -23.88 4.34 3.55
C GLN A 161 -24.56 3.32 4.49
N TYR A 162 -25.78 2.88 4.18
CA TYR A 162 -26.45 1.85 4.95
C TYR A 162 -25.72 0.50 4.92
N ALA A 163 -25.24 0.06 3.76
CA ALA A 163 -24.45 -1.16 3.64
C ALA A 163 -23.14 -1.08 4.47
N SER A 164 -22.55 0.11 4.60
CA SER A 164 -21.33 0.30 5.39
C SER A 164 -21.55 0.13 6.89
N VAL A 165 -22.76 0.40 7.39
CA VAL A 165 -23.11 0.14 8.79
C VAL A 165 -22.94 -1.35 9.09
N GLU A 166 -23.49 -2.22 8.23
CA GLU A 166 -23.33 -3.67 8.35
C GLU A 166 -21.86 -4.09 8.21
N ALA A 167 -21.15 -3.55 7.22
CA ALA A 167 -19.75 -3.89 6.96
C ALA A 167 -18.82 -3.55 8.13
N TYR A 168 -19.10 -2.47 8.89
CA TYR A 168 -18.28 -2.04 10.02
C TYR A 168 -18.83 -2.45 11.40
N ALA A 169 -20.10 -2.89 11.49
CA ALA A 169 -20.71 -3.30 12.74
C ALA A 169 -20.14 -4.64 13.27
N TYR A 170 -19.65 -5.48 12.39
CA TYR A 170 -19.13 -6.80 12.71
C TYR A 170 -17.66 -6.95 12.29
N GLU A 171 -16.93 -7.79 13.00
CA GLU A 171 -15.52 -8.04 12.70
C GLU A 171 -15.30 -8.88 11.42
N HIS A 172 -16.31 -9.59 10.93
CA HIS A 172 -16.24 -10.47 9.75
C HIS A 172 -15.01 -11.40 9.76
N LYS A 173 -14.66 -11.94 10.94
CA LYS A 173 -13.41 -12.68 11.18
C LYS A 173 -13.14 -13.76 10.13
N GLN A 174 -14.15 -14.60 9.87
CA GLN A 174 -14.01 -15.73 8.94
C GLN A 174 -13.74 -15.26 7.50
N TYR A 175 -14.44 -14.23 7.06
CA TYR A 175 -14.23 -13.62 5.74
C TYR A 175 -12.80 -13.07 5.63
N LYS A 176 -12.40 -12.23 6.58
CA LYS A 176 -11.07 -11.60 6.59
C LYS A 176 -9.95 -12.63 6.68
N LEU A 177 -10.08 -13.65 7.49
CA LEU A 177 -9.11 -14.74 7.60
C LEU A 177 -8.94 -15.46 6.26
N LYS A 178 -10.03 -15.76 5.57
CA LYS A 178 -10.02 -16.48 4.30
C LYS A 178 -9.40 -15.64 3.18
N VAL A 179 -9.79 -14.36 3.07
CA VAL A 179 -9.21 -13.42 2.09
C VAL A 179 -7.71 -13.25 2.33
N ARG A 180 -7.29 -13.06 3.58
CA ARG A 180 -5.86 -12.97 3.94
C ARG A 180 -5.09 -14.24 3.57
N ALA A 181 -5.66 -15.41 3.85
CA ALA A 181 -5.01 -16.69 3.52
C ALA A 181 -4.81 -16.86 2.01
N ILE A 182 -5.82 -16.55 1.20
CA ILE A 182 -5.73 -16.59 -0.27
C ILE A 182 -4.65 -15.62 -0.76
N LEU A 183 -4.73 -14.35 -0.38
CA LEU A 183 -3.77 -13.34 -0.84
C LEU A 183 -2.35 -13.64 -0.38
N ASN A 184 -2.19 -14.14 0.84
CA ASN A 184 -0.88 -14.55 1.35
C ASN A 184 -0.31 -15.73 0.55
N ALA A 185 -1.09 -16.76 0.29
CA ALA A 185 -0.66 -17.94 -0.46
C ALA A 185 -0.27 -17.56 -1.90
N VAL A 186 -1.10 -16.80 -2.62
CA VAL A 186 -0.81 -16.32 -3.97
C VAL A 186 0.44 -15.41 -3.96
N GLY A 187 0.54 -14.50 -2.99
CA GLY A 187 1.70 -13.63 -2.85
C GLY A 187 3.01 -14.40 -2.62
N TYR A 188 2.99 -15.44 -1.78
CA TYR A 188 4.15 -16.32 -1.58
C TYR A 188 4.46 -17.18 -2.81
N TYR A 189 3.44 -17.64 -3.53
CA TYR A 189 3.66 -18.32 -4.81
C TYR A 189 4.43 -17.44 -5.79
N VAL A 190 3.99 -16.19 -5.97
CA VAL A 190 4.69 -15.22 -6.84
C VAL A 190 6.11 -14.96 -6.33
N TYR A 191 6.27 -14.70 -5.03
CA TYR A 191 7.57 -14.46 -4.41
C TYR A 191 8.55 -15.61 -4.63
N ASN A 192 8.14 -16.84 -4.37
CA ASN A 192 8.99 -18.02 -4.48
C ASN A 192 9.40 -18.33 -5.92
N ASN A 193 8.52 -18.09 -6.89
CA ASN A 193 8.76 -18.40 -8.30
C ASN A 193 9.47 -17.27 -9.07
N LEU A 194 9.54 -16.04 -8.52
CA LEU A 194 10.16 -14.90 -9.18
C LEU A 194 11.48 -14.47 -8.54
N LYS A 195 11.61 -14.59 -7.20
CA LYS A 195 12.81 -14.23 -6.47
C LYS A 195 14.02 -15.01 -6.98
N SER A 196 15.11 -14.31 -7.31
CA SER A 196 16.35 -14.90 -7.83
C SER A 196 17.53 -13.95 -7.56
N ASN A 197 18.72 -14.33 -8.02
CA ASN A 197 19.89 -13.44 -7.99
C ASN A 197 19.75 -12.22 -8.93
N LYS A 198 18.85 -12.27 -9.91
CA LYS A 198 18.52 -11.16 -10.81
C LYS A 198 17.29 -10.34 -10.36
N VAL A 199 16.45 -10.89 -9.49
CA VAL A 199 15.24 -10.22 -8.98
C VAL A 199 15.23 -10.27 -7.45
N LEU A 200 15.41 -9.14 -6.84
CA LEU A 200 15.39 -8.98 -5.39
C LEU A 200 14.04 -8.44 -4.94
N MET A 201 13.43 -9.05 -3.93
CA MET A 201 12.19 -8.57 -3.33
C MET A 201 12.05 -9.05 -1.88
N ALA A 202 11.23 -8.34 -1.10
CA ALA A 202 10.81 -8.80 0.22
C ALA A 202 9.62 -9.77 0.10
N PRO A 203 9.44 -10.69 1.07
CA PRO A 203 8.23 -11.53 1.10
C PRO A 203 6.98 -10.69 1.36
N PRO A 204 5.78 -11.15 0.93
CA PRO A 204 4.54 -10.45 1.17
C PRO A 204 4.22 -10.36 2.66
N GLN A 205 3.74 -9.20 3.12
CA GLN A 205 3.36 -8.96 4.51
C GLN A 205 1.91 -8.49 4.64
N GLY A 206 1.35 -7.95 3.56
CA GLY A 206 -0.02 -7.46 3.49
C GLY A 206 -0.38 -6.90 2.12
N ALA A 207 -1.58 -6.37 1.99
CA ALA A 207 -2.15 -5.91 0.73
C ALA A 207 -2.12 -7.01 -0.36
N PHE A 208 -1.79 -6.68 -1.60
CA PHE A 208 -1.71 -7.61 -2.73
C PHE A 208 -0.68 -7.13 -3.78
N TYR A 209 0.43 -6.59 -3.26
CA TYR A 209 1.54 -6.09 -4.07
C TYR A 209 2.86 -6.69 -3.63
N LEU A 210 3.76 -6.81 -4.60
CA LEU A 210 5.19 -7.03 -4.39
C LEU A 210 5.97 -5.96 -5.13
N MET A 211 7.16 -5.67 -4.65
CA MET A 211 8.04 -4.67 -5.25
C MET A 211 9.38 -5.30 -5.66
N PRO A 212 9.42 -6.00 -6.80
CA PRO A 212 10.64 -6.57 -7.34
C PRO A 212 11.60 -5.47 -7.83
N GLU A 213 12.87 -5.65 -7.51
CA GLU A 213 14.02 -4.90 -8.01
C GLU A 213 14.79 -5.78 -8.98
N PHE A 214 14.89 -5.36 -10.24
CA PHE A 214 15.56 -6.11 -11.29
C PHE A 214 17.02 -5.67 -11.43
N LYS A 215 17.95 -6.59 -11.30
CA LYS A 215 19.36 -6.36 -11.61
C LYS A 215 19.57 -6.53 -13.11
N ASN A 216 19.70 -5.42 -13.83
CA ASN A 216 19.93 -5.42 -15.27
C ASN A 216 20.89 -4.31 -15.69
N LYS A 217 21.49 -4.47 -16.87
CA LYS A 217 22.33 -3.45 -17.54
C LYS A 217 21.73 -2.93 -18.85
N LYS A 218 20.65 -3.58 -19.34
CA LYS A 218 20.02 -3.32 -20.64
C LYS A 218 19.14 -2.08 -20.60
N TYR A 219 18.34 -1.92 -19.54
CA TYR A 219 17.39 -0.82 -19.42
C TYR A 219 17.94 0.26 -18.49
N LYS A 220 17.76 1.53 -18.87
CA LYS A 220 18.28 2.69 -18.10
C LYS A 220 17.26 3.26 -17.12
N THR A 221 15.97 2.96 -17.31
CA THR A 221 14.88 3.45 -16.45
C THR A 221 13.87 2.36 -16.15
N SER A 222 13.22 2.46 -14.98
CA SER A 222 12.15 1.53 -14.58
C SER A 222 10.97 1.54 -15.56
N SER A 223 10.66 2.69 -16.19
CA SER A 223 9.60 2.78 -17.20
C SER A 223 9.94 1.96 -18.45
N LYS A 224 11.18 2.07 -18.97
CA LYS A 224 11.62 1.25 -20.11
C LYS A 224 11.68 -0.23 -19.79
N LEU A 225 12.03 -0.58 -18.55
CA LEU A 225 11.98 -1.95 -18.07
C LEU A 225 10.53 -2.48 -18.06
N CYS A 226 9.58 -1.72 -17.52
CA CYS A 226 8.16 -2.11 -17.50
C CYS A 226 7.56 -2.24 -18.90
N GLU A 227 7.90 -1.33 -19.81
CA GLU A 227 7.50 -1.37 -21.22
C GLU A 227 8.00 -2.66 -21.91
N ALA A 228 9.26 -3.03 -21.70
CA ALA A 228 9.83 -4.26 -22.26
C ALA A 228 9.18 -5.51 -21.66
N ILE A 229 8.97 -5.55 -20.34
CA ILE A 229 8.27 -6.66 -19.69
C ILE A 229 6.86 -6.83 -20.28
N LEU A 230 6.11 -5.74 -20.40
CA LEU A 230 4.75 -5.80 -20.98
C LEU A 230 4.78 -6.34 -22.41
N ASN A 231 5.64 -5.81 -23.28
CA ASN A 231 5.71 -6.18 -24.68
C ASN A 231 6.17 -7.62 -24.90
N GLU A 232 7.11 -8.11 -24.07
CA GLU A 232 7.73 -9.42 -24.26
C GLU A 232 7.02 -10.55 -23.48
N THR A 233 6.27 -10.21 -22.40
CA THR A 233 5.63 -11.21 -21.54
C THR A 233 4.11 -11.07 -21.41
N GLY A 234 3.57 -9.90 -21.74
CA GLY A 234 2.16 -9.55 -21.46
C GLY A 234 1.90 -9.20 -19.98
N VAL A 235 2.93 -9.17 -19.12
CA VAL A 235 2.76 -8.83 -17.68
C VAL A 235 2.86 -7.33 -17.48
N ALA A 236 1.76 -6.72 -17.03
CA ALA A 236 1.72 -5.29 -16.73
C ALA A 236 2.29 -5.01 -15.33
N MET A 237 3.32 -4.18 -15.27
CA MET A 237 3.92 -3.69 -14.03
C MET A 237 4.00 -2.16 -14.04
N LEU A 238 4.02 -1.53 -12.87
CA LEU A 238 4.25 -0.09 -12.78
C LEU A 238 5.69 0.21 -12.37
N PRO A 239 6.32 1.23 -12.96
CA PRO A 239 7.71 1.58 -12.66
C PRO A 239 7.84 2.23 -11.27
N GLY A 240 8.97 1.99 -10.63
CA GLY A 240 9.27 2.58 -9.32
C GLY A 240 9.31 4.11 -9.32
N SER A 241 9.59 4.72 -10.48
CA SER A 241 9.54 6.17 -10.63
C SER A 241 8.19 6.79 -10.29
N ASP A 242 7.08 6.08 -10.54
CA ASP A 242 5.73 6.56 -10.23
C ASP A 242 5.44 6.56 -8.72
N PHE A 243 6.30 5.92 -7.93
CA PHE A 243 6.18 5.79 -6.48
C PHE A 243 7.24 6.59 -5.71
N GLY A 244 7.87 7.58 -6.35
CA GLY A 244 8.82 8.51 -5.73
C GLY A 244 10.29 8.09 -5.79
N PHE A 245 10.64 7.02 -6.50
CA PHE A 245 12.03 6.66 -6.75
C PHE A 245 12.62 7.33 -7.98
N LYS A 246 13.93 7.44 -8.02
CA LYS A 246 14.63 7.91 -9.22
C LYS A 246 14.40 6.95 -10.39
N PRO A 247 14.25 7.46 -11.64
CA PRO A 247 13.97 6.61 -12.80
C PRO A 247 14.99 5.48 -13.05
N ASN A 248 16.24 5.65 -12.63
CA ASN A 248 17.30 4.65 -12.78
C ASN A 248 17.27 3.52 -11.73
N LYS A 249 16.40 3.59 -10.73
CA LYS A 249 16.13 2.46 -9.81
C LYS A 249 15.22 1.48 -10.52
N MET A 250 15.70 0.26 -10.73
CA MET A 250 14.96 -0.79 -11.45
C MET A 250 13.91 -1.49 -10.58
N LEU A 251 13.23 -0.70 -9.76
CA LEU A 251 12.12 -1.11 -8.93
C LEU A 251 10.82 -1.05 -9.72
N THR A 252 9.92 -2.00 -9.44
CA THR A 252 8.61 -2.06 -10.10
C THR A 252 7.56 -2.52 -9.09
N ARG A 253 6.28 -2.19 -9.32
CA ARG A 253 5.16 -2.76 -8.58
C ARG A 253 4.51 -3.88 -9.38
N LEU A 254 4.39 -5.06 -8.79
CA LEU A 254 3.63 -6.19 -9.28
C LEU A 254 2.39 -6.40 -8.42
N SER A 255 1.19 -6.33 -9.01
CA SER A 255 -0.07 -6.77 -8.38
C SER A 255 -0.31 -8.23 -8.77
N TYR A 256 -0.79 -9.04 -7.82
CA TYR A 256 -1.00 -10.48 -8.04
C TYR A 256 -2.48 -10.90 -7.85
N THR A 257 -3.41 -10.05 -8.24
CA THR A 257 -4.85 -10.28 -8.06
C THR A 257 -5.61 -10.61 -9.35
N ASP A 258 -4.92 -11.02 -10.40
CA ASP A 258 -5.56 -11.41 -11.66
C ASP A 258 -6.12 -12.85 -11.59
N PHE A 259 -7.18 -13.02 -10.79
CA PHE A 259 -7.93 -14.27 -10.67
C PHE A 259 -9.37 -14.01 -10.19
N ASP A 260 -10.27 -14.98 -10.39
CA ASP A 260 -11.62 -14.90 -9.83
C ASP A 260 -11.59 -15.14 -8.32
N GLY A 261 -11.59 -14.04 -7.56
CA GLY A 261 -11.57 -14.06 -6.11
C GLY A 261 -12.81 -14.73 -5.49
N THR A 262 -13.97 -14.66 -6.15
CA THR A 262 -15.20 -15.30 -5.67
C THR A 262 -15.12 -16.80 -5.81
N GLU A 263 -14.65 -17.29 -6.96
CA GLU A 263 -14.46 -18.70 -7.19
C GLU A 263 -13.41 -19.27 -6.23
N PHE A 264 -12.25 -18.64 -6.14
CA PHE A 264 -11.21 -19.08 -5.21
C PHE A 264 -11.72 -19.10 -3.77
N PHE A 265 -12.40 -18.04 -3.34
CA PHE A 265 -12.96 -17.94 -1.99
C PHE A 265 -13.93 -19.09 -1.68
N ARG A 266 -14.84 -19.45 -2.61
CA ARG A 266 -15.79 -20.55 -2.43
C ARG A 266 -15.10 -21.91 -2.25
N ASN A 267 -14.00 -22.13 -2.98
CA ASN A 267 -13.29 -23.42 -3.00
C ASN A 267 -12.30 -23.60 -1.84
N VAL A 268 -11.95 -22.57 -1.08
CA VAL A 268 -11.11 -22.72 0.12
C VAL A 268 -11.96 -23.19 1.28
N THR A 269 -11.81 -24.43 1.71
CA THR A 269 -12.44 -25.00 2.90
C THR A 269 -11.57 -24.86 4.15
N ASN A 270 -10.24 -24.91 3.99
CA ASN A 270 -9.27 -24.77 5.05
C ASN A 270 -8.18 -23.75 4.67
N CYS A 271 -8.13 -22.63 5.38
CA CYS A 271 -7.18 -21.54 5.13
C CYS A 271 -5.70 -21.93 5.31
N LYS A 272 -5.41 -23.03 6.00
CA LYS A 272 -4.04 -23.54 6.22
C LYS A 272 -3.56 -24.50 5.13
N MET A 273 -4.43 -24.88 4.20
CA MET A 273 -4.17 -25.89 3.17
C MET A 273 -4.27 -25.31 1.74
N ILE A 274 -3.92 -24.06 1.55
CA ILE A 274 -3.84 -23.46 0.22
C ILE A 274 -2.44 -23.76 -0.32
N ASP A 275 -2.34 -24.76 -1.17
CA ASP A 275 -1.10 -25.20 -1.81
C ASP A 275 -0.97 -24.70 -3.25
N ASP A 276 0.15 -25.02 -3.89
CA ASP A 276 0.45 -24.60 -5.26
C ASP A 276 -0.55 -25.18 -6.28
N GLU A 277 -1.13 -26.35 -6.05
CA GLU A 277 -2.11 -26.95 -6.95
C GLU A 277 -3.43 -26.17 -6.92
N MET A 278 -3.86 -25.73 -5.74
CA MET A 278 -5.02 -24.85 -5.61
C MET A 278 -4.75 -23.49 -6.29
N ILE A 279 -3.54 -22.94 -6.15
CA ILE A 279 -3.17 -21.68 -6.81
C ILE A 279 -3.17 -21.85 -8.33
N LYS A 280 -2.59 -22.90 -8.87
CA LYS A 280 -2.60 -23.21 -10.30
C LYS A 280 -4.02 -23.34 -10.84
N LYS A 281 -4.91 -23.95 -10.08
CA LYS A 281 -6.31 -24.16 -10.46
C LYS A 281 -7.14 -22.90 -10.43
N HIS A 282 -6.99 -22.06 -9.38
CA HIS A 282 -7.89 -20.92 -9.11
C HIS A 282 -7.27 -19.54 -9.39
N ALA A 283 -5.97 -19.49 -9.71
CA ALA A 283 -5.28 -18.25 -10.14
C ALA A 283 -4.39 -18.50 -11.38
N PRO A 284 -4.93 -19.12 -12.46
CA PRO A 284 -4.14 -19.54 -13.61
C PRO A 284 -3.42 -18.37 -14.32
N ASN A 285 -4.04 -17.19 -14.40
CA ASN A 285 -3.41 -16.00 -15.01
C ASN A 285 -2.19 -15.53 -14.22
N VAL A 286 -2.25 -15.58 -12.89
CA VAL A 286 -1.10 -15.26 -12.04
C VAL A 286 0.02 -16.26 -12.24
N VAL A 287 -0.30 -17.55 -12.32
CA VAL A 287 0.67 -18.65 -12.57
C VAL A 287 1.35 -18.48 -13.93
N GLU A 288 0.56 -18.24 -14.97
CA GLU A 288 1.08 -18.02 -16.33
C GLU A 288 1.97 -16.76 -16.39
N GLY A 289 1.50 -15.63 -15.83
CA GLY A 289 2.25 -14.39 -15.81
C GLY A 289 3.59 -14.51 -15.09
N VAL A 290 3.61 -15.17 -13.94
CA VAL A 290 4.84 -15.42 -13.16
C VAL A 290 5.79 -16.33 -13.93
N SER A 291 5.29 -17.39 -14.60
CA SER A 291 6.09 -18.29 -15.42
C SER A 291 6.75 -17.54 -16.59
N LYS A 292 5.98 -16.75 -17.35
CA LYS A 292 6.49 -15.92 -18.44
C LYS A 292 7.55 -14.93 -17.95
N LEU A 293 7.28 -14.23 -16.84
CA LEU A 293 8.19 -13.26 -16.27
C LEU A 293 9.48 -13.91 -15.76
N SER A 294 9.38 -15.07 -15.08
CA SER A 294 10.53 -15.82 -14.59
C SER A 294 11.43 -16.29 -15.73
N ASN A 295 10.83 -16.77 -16.84
CA ASN A 295 11.57 -17.17 -18.04
C ASN A 295 12.24 -15.96 -18.72
N TRP A 296 11.56 -14.84 -18.81
CA TRP A 296 12.10 -13.60 -19.35
C TRP A 296 13.31 -13.10 -18.55
N VAL A 297 13.25 -13.20 -17.22
CA VAL A 297 14.34 -12.82 -16.32
C VAL A 297 15.60 -13.66 -16.53
N LYS A 298 15.48 -14.92 -16.92
CA LYS A 298 16.66 -15.77 -17.24
C LYS A 298 17.53 -15.19 -18.37
N ASN A 299 16.88 -14.46 -19.30
CA ASN A 299 17.51 -13.85 -20.47
C ASN A 299 17.88 -12.37 -20.26
N LEU A 300 17.63 -11.84 -19.06
CA LEU A 300 17.98 -10.50 -18.66
C LEU A 300 19.49 -10.44 -18.20
#